data_f453862b59c2aaa41d07236d613c7623
#
_entry.id   f453862b59c2aaa41d07236d613c7623
#
_cell.length_a   1.000
_cell.length_b   1.000
_cell.length_c   1.000
_cell.angle_alpha   90.00
_cell.angle_beta   90.00
_cell.angle_gamma   90.00
#
_symmetry.space_group_name_H-M   'P 1'
#
loop_
_entity.id
_entity.type
_entity.pdbx_description
1 polymer ?
#
loop_
_entity_poly.entity_id
_entity_poly.type
_entity_poly.pdbx_seq_one_letter_code
_entity_poly.pdbx_strand_id
1 'polypeptide(L)'
;MKYRTVGKTGVQVSCLCFGTMSFAGNADEATSKAMFQRCREVGMNFFDTANVYSQGRSEELLGECLADCRDEMVLTTKVFYPTGKDINARGLSRRHLMLEVEHSLRRLKTDRIDFYFVHLFDQNTPMEETLRALDDLQAQGKILYPAVSNWAAWQIAKALGIAAREQLARFELIQPMYNLVKRQAEVEMLPLAVSEQLGVISYSPLGGGLLTGKYGVNKRPEQGRLVEEQRYTDRYADEMNFVVADRFTTYAAEHGMHPATLAVAWVMSHPAITAPIIGARNVEQLEPSLAALDVDMTPQWRDEISALSVTPAPATDRAETLLPMWT
;
A
#
# COMPACT_ATOMS: atom_id res chain seq x y z
N MET A 1 16.48 -2.51 11.35
CA MET A 1 15.05 -2.14 11.08
C MET A 1 14.60 -1.03 12.02
N LYS A 2 13.88 -0.03 11.53
CA LYS A 2 13.16 0.97 12.34
C LYS A 2 11.68 0.59 12.41
N TYR A 3 11.01 0.90 13.53
CA TYR A 3 9.57 0.64 13.70
C TYR A 3 8.81 1.95 13.87
N ARG A 4 7.56 1.97 13.44
CA ARG A 4 6.65 3.13 13.52
C ARG A 4 5.29 2.70 14.04
N THR A 5 4.64 3.57 14.80
CA THR A 5 3.26 3.33 15.24
C THR A 5 2.29 3.54 14.08
N VAL A 6 1.31 2.65 13.94
CA VAL A 6 0.24 2.81 12.95
C VAL A 6 -0.79 3.81 13.48
N GLY A 7 -0.78 5.02 12.94
CA GLY A 7 -1.70 6.08 13.35
C GLY A 7 -1.74 6.27 14.86
N LYS A 8 -2.93 6.24 15.45
CA LYS A 8 -3.15 6.32 16.91
C LYS A 8 -3.39 4.95 17.57
N THR A 9 -3.21 3.85 16.84
CA THR A 9 -3.24 2.51 17.43
C THR A 9 -2.00 2.26 18.28
N GLY A 10 -1.92 1.34 19.15
CA GLY A 10 -0.68 0.98 19.86
C GLY A 10 0.25 0.06 19.05
N VAL A 11 -0.10 -0.25 17.78
CA VAL A 11 0.61 -1.26 16.98
C VAL A 11 1.89 -0.70 16.37
N GLN A 12 3.02 -1.39 16.63
CA GLN A 12 4.33 -1.06 16.06
C GLN A 12 4.61 -1.93 14.84
N VAL A 13 4.90 -1.30 13.71
CA VAL A 13 5.22 -1.99 12.45
C VAL A 13 6.59 -1.56 11.92
N SER A 14 7.24 -2.45 11.19
CA SER A 14 8.46 -2.11 10.44
C SER A 14 8.19 -0.97 9.45
N CYS A 15 9.18 -0.08 9.26
CA CYS A 15 9.07 1.06 8.32
C CYS A 15 9.00 0.66 6.84
N LEU A 16 9.03 -0.64 6.54
CA LEU A 16 8.68 -1.26 5.27
C LEU A 16 7.61 -2.32 5.51
N CYS A 17 6.65 -2.43 4.58
CA CYS A 17 5.65 -3.50 4.52
C CYS A 17 5.94 -4.39 3.32
N PHE A 18 5.85 -5.71 3.45
CA PHE A 18 6.02 -6.61 2.31
C PHE A 18 4.67 -7.01 1.72
N GLY A 19 4.47 -6.72 0.44
CA GLY A 19 3.26 -7.06 -0.31
C GLY A 19 3.40 -8.39 -1.05
N THR A 20 2.46 -9.31 -0.83
CA THR A 20 2.51 -10.69 -1.34
C THR A 20 1.76 -10.89 -2.67
N MET A 21 1.51 -9.82 -3.45
CA MET A 21 0.77 -9.94 -4.72
C MET A 21 1.44 -10.88 -5.73
N SER A 22 2.74 -11.11 -5.64
CA SER A 22 3.49 -12.05 -6.49
C SER A 22 3.43 -13.49 -6.02
N PHE A 23 3.02 -13.76 -4.78
CA PHE A 23 3.01 -15.10 -4.19
C PHE A 23 2.07 -16.04 -4.93
N ALA A 24 2.56 -17.26 -5.18
CA ALA A 24 1.85 -18.29 -5.91
C ALA A 24 1.31 -17.84 -7.30
N GLY A 25 1.92 -16.78 -7.84
CA GLY A 25 1.65 -16.22 -9.16
C GLY A 25 2.96 -16.03 -9.91
N ASN A 26 3.49 -14.79 -9.95
CA ASN A 26 4.76 -14.48 -10.60
C ASN A 26 6.00 -14.98 -9.81
N ALA A 27 5.83 -15.38 -8.57
CA ALA A 27 6.81 -16.08 -7.74
C ALA A 27 6.22 -17.44 -7.34
N ASP A 28 6.97 -18.51 -7.57
CA ASP A 28 6.59 -19.84 -7.12
C ASP A 28 6.65 -19.94 -5.58
N GLU A 29 6.27 -21.08 -5.04
CA GLU A 29 6.20 -21.31 -3.60
C GLU A 29 7.57 -21.17 -2.92
N ALA A 30 8.62 -21.77 -3.49
CA ALA A 30 9.96 -21.74 -2.93
C ALA A 30 10.53 -20.31 -2.92
N THR A 31 10.38 -19.58 -4.01
CA THR A 31 10.79 -18.17 -4.14
C THR A 31 10.00 -17.27 -3.19
N SER A 32 8.70 -17.51 -3.04
CA SER A 32 7.85 -16.75 -2.12
C SER A 32 8.27 -16.94 -0.66
N LYS A 33 8.53 -18.20 -0.24
CA LYS A 33 9.04 -18.52 1.10
C LYS A 33 10.42 -17.91 1.35
N ALA A 34 11.31 -17.92 0.35
CA ALA A 34 12.62 -17.28 0.45
C ALA A 34 12.51 -15.76 0.64
N MET A 35 11.62 -15.07 -0.09
CA MET A 35 11.36 -13.64 0.10
C MET A 35 10.77 -13.34 1.48
N PHE A 36 9.83 -14.15 1.97
CA PHE A 36 9.28 -14.01 3.32
C PHE A 36 10.39 -14.15 4.38
N GLN A 37 11.20 -15.19 4.28
CA GLN A 37 12.32 -15.42 5.20
C GLN A 37 13.32 -14.26 5.16
N ARG A 38 13.66 -13.76 3.97
CA ARG A 38 14.56 -12.61 3.82
C ARG A 38 14.02 -11.34 4.48
N CYS A 39 12.71 -11.09 4.36
CA CYS A 39 12.05 -9.99 5.06
C CYS A 39 12.16 -10.14 6.58
N ARG A 40 11.94 -11.34 7.11
CA ARG A 40 12.11 -11.59 8.56
C ARG A 40 13.54 -11.37 9.04
N GLU A 41 14.55 -11.82 8.28
CA GLU A 41 15.96 -11.64 8.61
C GLU A 41 16.36 -10.18 8.81
N VAL A 42 15.76 -9.25 8.05
CA VAL A 42 15.98 -7.81 8.23
C VAL A 42 15.07 -7.19 9.31
N GLY A 43 14.25 -7.99 10.00
CA GLY A 43 13.37 -7.57 11.09
C GLY A 43 12.03 -6.98 10.62
N MET A 44 11.55 -7.31 9.42
CA MET A 44 10.19 -6.93 9.00
C MET A 44 9.15 -7.78 9.74
N ASN A 45 8.16 -7.09 10.31
CA ASN A 45 7.01 -7.71 10.95
C ASN A 45 5.67 -7.36 10.28
N PHE A 46 5.69 -6.69 9.11
CA PHE A 46 4.50 -6.16 8.48
C PHE A 46 4.30 -6.73 7.07
N PHE A 47 3.19 -7.46 6.86
CA PHE A 47 2.89 -8.17 5.63
C PHE A 47 1.49 -7.84 5.11
N ASP A 48 1.39 -7.55 3.80
CA ASP A 48 0.16 -7.16 3.11
C ASP A 48 -0.21 -8.18 2.04
N THR A 49 -1.44 -8.67 2.07
CA THR A 49 -2.03 -9.55 1.06
C THR A 49 -3.43 -9.07 0.64
N ALA A 50 -4.17 -9.87 -0.12
CA ALA A 50 -5.58 -9.69 -0.43
C ALA A 50 -6.20 -11.05 -0.83
N ASN A 51 -7.50 -11.21 -0.55
CA ASN A 51 -8.26 -12.42 -0.88
C ASN A 51 -8.25 -12.77 -2.37
N VAL A 52 -8.11 -11.76 -3.24
CA VAL A 52 -8.12 -11.92 -4.70
C VAL A 52 -6.74 -12.26 -5.29
N TYR A 53 -5.63 -12.08 -4.53
CA TYR A 53 -4.29 -12.32 -5.06
C TYR A 53 -4.08 -13.81 -5.36
N SER A 54 -3.70 -14.10 -6.61
CA SER A 54 -3.57 -15.49 -7.11
C SER A 54 -4.77 -16.36 -6.75
N GLN A 55 -5.99 -15.79 -6.80
CA GLN A 55 -7.26 -16.50 -6.48
C GLN A 55 -7.28 -17.10 -5.06
N GLY A 56 -6.71 -16.39 -4.08
CA GLY A 56 -6.61 -16.82 -2.68
C GLY A 56 -5.33 -17.58 -2.33
N ARG A 57 -4.58 -18.06 -3.33
CA ARG A 57 -3.33 -18.82 -3.10
C ARG A 57 -2.24 -17.98 -2.39
N SER A 58 -2.24 -16.65 -2.59
CA SER A 58 -1.33 -15.76 -1.87
C SER A 58 -1.59 -15.76 -0.36
N GLU A 59 -2.87 -15.76 0.07
CA GLU A 59 -3.22 -15.88 1.49
C GLU A 59 -2.85 -17.27 2.05
N GLU A 60 -3.10 -18.36 1.29
CA GLU A 60 -2.75 -19.71 1.72
C GLU A 60 -1.24 -19.85 1.97
N LEU A 61 -0.44 -19.40 1.01
CA LEU A 61 1.01 -19.48 1.11
C LEU A 61 1.58 -18.57 2.20
N LEU A 62 1.02 -17.37 2.37
CA LEU A 62 1.39 -16.50 3.49
C LEU A 62 1.02 -17.15 4.83
N GLY A 63 -0.15 -17.79 4.94
CA GLY A 63 -0.57 -18.55 6.12
C GLY A 63 0.39 -19.68 6.48
N GLU A 64 0.97 -20.37 5.47
CA GLU A 64 2.03 -21.36 5.69
C GLU A 64 3.31 -20.73 6.23
N CYS A 65 3.71 -19.58 5.67
CA CYS A 65 4.88 -18.85 6.14
C CYS A 65 4.73 -18.32 7.58
N LEU A 66 3.50 -18.01 8.01
CA LEU A 66 3.19 -17.45 9.33
C LEU A 66 3.08 -18.50 10.43
N ALA A 67 3.04 -19.81 10.12
CA ALA A 67 2.69 -20.88 11.04
C ALA A 67 3.46 -20.83 12.39
N ASP A 68 4.76 -20.51 12.34
CA ASP A 68 5.62 -20.51 13.52
C ASP A 68 5.87 -19.11 14.10
N CYS A 69 5.25 -18.05 13.52
CA CYS A 69 5.57 -16.67 13.91
C CYS A 69 4.38 -15.71 13.85
N ARG A 70 3.14 -16.23 13.77
CA ARG A 70 1.94 -15.39 13.59
C ARG A 70 1.82 -14.26 14.63
N ASP A 71 2.14 -14.53 15.86
CA ASP A 71 2.03 -13.56 16.97
C ASP A 71 3.07 -12.43 16.91
N GLU A 72 4.17 -12.65 16.18
CA GLU A 72 5.20 -11.63 15.96
C GLU A 72 4.88 -10.72 14.76
N MET A 73 3.91 -11.11 13.90
CA MET A 73 3.63 -10.45 12.63
C MET A 73 2.36 -9.62 12.67
N VAL A 74 2.40 -8.47 12.04
CA VAL A 74 1.23 -7.63 11.75
C VAL A 74 0.78 -7.94 10.32
N LEU A 75 -0.45 -8.44 10.19
CA LEU A 75 -1.00 -8.99 8.96
C LEU A 75 -2.13 -8.11 8.44
N THR A 76 -2.09 -7.80 7.15
CA THR A 76 -3.23 -7.18 6.48
C THR A 76 -3.75 -8.06 5.34
N THR A 77 -5.06 -8.08 5.15
CA THR A 77 -5.70 -8.59 3.93
C THR A 77 -6.88 -7.73 3.53
N LYS A 78 -7.47 -7.98 2.37
CA LYS A 78 -8.44 -7.08 1.74
C LYS A 78 -9.63 -7.85 1.16
N VAL A 79 -10.79 -7.17 1.10
CA VAL A 79 -12.06 -7.67 0.55
C VAL A 79 -12.67 -6.64 -0.41
N PHE A 80 -13.23 -7.06 -1.51
CA PHE A 80 -14.06 -6.31 -2.45
C PHE A 80 -14.24 -7.04 -3.78
N TYR A 81 -13.12 -7.40 -4.43
CA TYR A 81 -13.16 -7.98 -5.78
C TYR A 81 -13.82 -9.36 -5.78
N PRO A 82 -14.39 -9.80 -6.94
CA PRO A 82 -15.02 -11.11 -7.03
C PRO A 82 -14.08 -12.25 -6.66
N THR A 83 -14.54 -13.13 -5.75
CA THR A 83 -13.84 -14.35 -5.32
C THR A 83 -14.50 -15.62 -5.84
N GLY A 84 -15.58 -15.47 -6.62
CA GLY A 84 -16.32 -16.57 -7.21
C GLY A 84 -17.33 -16.12 -8.26
N LYS A 85 -18.13 -17.08 -8.76
CA LYS A 85 -19.15 -16.84 -9.79
C LYS A 85 -20.46 -16.29 -9.21
N ASP A 86 -20.69 -16.46 -7.89
CA ASP A 86 -21.88 -15.94 -7.22
C ASP A 86 -21.91 -14.41 -7.32
N ILE A 87 -23.06 -13.87 -7.69
CA ILE A 87 -23.27 -12.41 -7.84
C ILE A 87 -22.99 -11.66 -6.53
N ASN A 88 -23.18 -12.31 -5.38
CA ASN A 88 -22.91 -11.73 -4.06
C ASN A 88 -21.49 -12.01 -3.53
N ALA A 89 -20.65 -12.74 -4.27
CA ALA A 89 -19.25 -12.97 -3.88
C ALA A 89 -18.34 -11.78 -4.26
N ARG A 90 -18.80 -10.57 -3.98
CA ARG A 90 -18.12 -9.30 -4.27
C ARG A 90 -18.72 -8.13 -3.51
N GLY A 91 -18.01 -6.98 -3.52
CA GLY A 91 -18.49 -5.72 -2.94
C GLY A 91 -18.27 -5.66 -1.43
N LEU A 92 -18.99 -4.74 -0.78
CA LEU A 92 -18.84 -4.45 0.65
C LEU A 92 -20.12 -4.66 1.45
N SER A 93 -21.10 -5.40 0.88
CA SER A 93 -22.29 -5.76 1.64
C SER A 93 -21.91 -6.52 2.91
N ARG A 94 -22.70 -6.34 3.96
CA ARG A 94 -22.56 -7.09 5.22
C ARG A 94 -22.46 -8.59 4.97
N ARG A 95 -23.30 -9.12 4.07
CA ARG A 95 -23.31 -10.55 3.72
C ARG A 95 -21.96 -11.02 3.22
N HIS A 96 -21.33 -10.25 2.31
CA HIS A 96 -20.04 -10.62 1.73
C HIS A 96 -18.90 -10.45 2.73
N LEU A 97 -18.88 -9.35 3.48
CA LEU A 97 -17.85 -9.07 4.49
C LEU A 97 -17.77 -10.18 5.54
N MET A 98 -18.94 -10.58 6.11
CA MET A 98 -19.01 -11.63 7.13
C MET A 98 -18.58 -13.00 6.60
N LEU A 99 -18.89 -13.32 5.34
CA LEU A 99 -18.49 -14.59 4.73
C LEU A 99 -17.01 -14.60 4.34
N GLU A 100 -16.53 -13.52 3.73
CA GLU A 100 -15.19 -13.51 3.14
C GLU A 100 -14.08 -13.40 4.19
N VAL A 101 -14.34 -12.76 5.34
CA VAL A 101 -13.38 -12.76 6.46
C VAL A 101 -13.10 -14.19 6.94
N GLU A 102 -14.14 -15.05 7.01
CA GLU A 102 -13.97 -16.45 7.39
C GLU A 102 -13.14 -17.24 6.37
N HIS A 103 -13.33 -16.93 5.08
CA HIS A 103 -12.53 -17.52 4.01
C HIS A 103 -11.07 -17.08 4.13
N SER A 104 -10.80 -15.79 4.36
CA SER A 104 -9.45 -15.26 4.56
C SER A 104 -8.77 -15.85 5.79
N LEU A 105 -9.46 -15.92 6.94
CA LEU A 105 -8.93 -16.53 8.17
C LEU A 105 -8.53 -18.00 7.96
N ARG A 106 -9.36 -18.78 7.23
CA ARG A 106 -9.02 -20.18 6.90
C ARG A 106 -7.82 -20.29 5.99
N ARG A 107 -7.73 -19.47 4.92
CA ARG A 107 -6.57 -19.47 4.00
C ARG A 107 -5.30 -19.05 4.72
N LEU A 108 -5.37 -18.02 5.55
CA LEU A 108 -4.25 -17.49 6.34
C LEU A 108 -3.90 -18.37 7.55
N LYS A 109 -4.71 -19.39 7.87
CA LYS A 109 -4.52 -20.31 9.00
C LYS A 109 -4.35 -19.56 10.33
N THR A 110 -5.16 -18.52 10.54
CA THR A 110 -5.12 -17.65 11.73
C THR A 110 -6.54 -17.38 12.24
N ASP A 111 -6.65 -17.01 13.49
CA ASP A 111 -7.91 -16.63 14.15
C ASP A 111 -8.22 -15.14 14.02
N ARG A 112 -7.24 -14.31 13.63
CA ARG A 112 -7.39 -12.86 13.53
C ARG A 112 -6.61 -12.25 12.37
N ILE A 113 -7.10 -11.10 11.88
CA ILE A 113 -6.43 -10.20 10.94
C ILE A 113 -6.17 -8.89 11.66
N ASP A 114 -4.93 -8.38 11.62
CA ASP A 114 -4.58 -7.14 12.33
C ASP A 114 -5.26 -5.93 11.67
N PHE A 115 -5.14 -5.76 10.36
CA PHE A 115 -5.83 -4.71 9.61
C PHE A 115 -6.59 -5.29 8.42
N TYR A 116 -7.92 -5.16 8.43
CA TYR A 116 -8.80 -5.66 7.37
C TYR A 116 -9.24 -4.53 6.45
N PHE A 117 -8.77 -4.57 5.21
CA PHE A 117 -9.03 -3.52 4.24
C PHE A 117 -10.31 -3.75 3.45
N VAL A 118 -11.12 -2.70 3.32
CA VAL A 118 -11.98 -2.55 2.16
C VAL A 118 -11.13 -2.09 0.99
N HIS A 119 -11.09 -2.92 -0.09
CA HIS A 119 -10.09 -2.78 -1.16
C HIS A 119 -10.40 -1.68 -2.17
N LEU A 120 -11.69 -1.35 -2.33
CA LEU A 120 -12.21 -0.33 -3.23
C LEU A 120 -13.53 0.20 -2.67
N PHE A 121 -13.93 1.41 -3.12
CA PHE A 121 -15.24 1.98 -2.79
C PHE A 121 -16.36 1.21 -3.49
N ASP A 122 -17.41 0.85 -2.74
CA ASP A 122 -18.61 0.21 -3.26
C ASP A 122 -19.75 1.23 -3.41
N GLN A 123 -20.09 1.55 -4.64
CA GLN A 123 -21.18 2.49 -4.94
C GLN A 123 -22.57 1.88 -4.66
N ASN A 124 -22.66 0.56 -4.54
CA ASN A 124 -23.93 -0.17 -4.39
C ASN A 124 -24.26 -0.48 -2.94
N THR A 125 -23.31 -0.29 -2.01
CA THR A 125 -23.51 -0.57 -0.59
C THR A 125 -23.43 0.73 0.22
N PRO A 126 -24.45 1.04 1.06
CA PRO A 126 -24.35 2.17 1.99
C PRO A 126 -23.13 2.05 2.89
N MET A 127 -22.43 3.18 3.13
CA MET A 127 -21.24 3.20 4.00
C MET A 127 -21.56 2.69 5.40
N GLU A 128 -22.75 3.03 5.91
CA GLU A 128 -23.25 2.60 7.23
C GLU A 128 -23.33 1.09 7.36
N GLU A 129 -23.79 0.39 6.31
CA GLU A 129 -23.83 -1.08 6.30
C GLU A 129 -22.42 -1.68 6.38
N THR A 130 -21.51 -1.16 5.56
CA THR A 130 -20.10 -1.59 5.56
C THR A 130 -19.44 -1.36 6.92
N LEU A 131 -19.59 -0.16 7.49
CA LEU A 131 -19.00 0.20 8.79
C LEU A 131 -19.55 -0.64 9.93
N ARG A 132 -20.87 -0.89 9.97
CA ARG A 132 -21.47 -1.80 10.98
C ARG A 132 -20.98 -3.24 10.85
N ALA A 133 -20.78 -3.72 9.62
CA ALA A 133 -20.22 -5.05 9.42
C ALA A 133 -18.77 -5.15 9.93
N LEU A 134 -17.95 -4.13 9.68
CA LEU A 134 -16.57 -4.08 10.18
C LEU A 134 -16.52 -3.96 11.71
N ASP A 135 -17.40 -3.17 12.31
CA ASP A 135 -17.54 -3.04 13.76
C ASP A 135 -17.89 -4.40 14.41
N ASP A 136 -18.86 -5.14 13.85
CA ASP A 136 -19.20 -6.48 14.33
C ASP A 136 -18.03 -7.46 14.20
N LEU A 137 -17.26 -7.39 13.11
CA LEU A 137 -16.07 -8.24 12.93
C LEU A 137 -14.97 -7.91 13.93
N GLN A 138 -14.80 -6.64 14.27
CA GLN A 138 -13.89 -6.20 15.33
C GLN A 138 -14.38 -6.65 16.71
N ALA A 139 -15.66 -6.49 17.01
CA ALA A 139 -16.25 -6.96 18.27
C ALA A 139 -16.13 -8.49 18.45
N GLN A 140 -16.15 -9.25 17.34
CA GLN A 140 -15.92 -10.70 17.34
C GLN A 140 -14.42 -11.09 17.45
N GLY A 141 -13.51 -10.12 17.42
CA GLY A 141 -12.06 -10.37 17.45
C GLY A 141 -11.48 -10.96 16.15
N LYS A 142 -12.26 -11.04 15.07
CA LYS A 142 -11.81 -11.57 13.77
C LYS A 142 -10.90 -10.59 13.03
N ILE A 143 -11.11 -9.30 13.25
CA ILE A 143 -10.21 -8.22 12.83
C ILE A 143 -9.89 -7.36 14.03
N LEU A 144 -8.68 -6.79 14.09
CA LEU A 144 -8.34 -5.88 15.17
C LEU A 144 -8.66 -4.42 14.79
N TYR A 145 -8.42 -4.04 13.53
CA TYR A 145 -8.68 -2.71 13.04
C TYR A 145 -9.23 -2.71 11.61
N PRO A 146 -10.31 -1.97 11.33
CA PRO A 146 -10.74 -1.67 9.97
C PRO A 146 -9.72 -0.79 9.24
N ALA A 147 -9.59 -1.00 7.93
CA ALA A 147 -8.69 -0.24 7.08
C ALA A 147 -9.31 -0.02 5.69
N VAL A 148 -8.78 0.96 4.93
CA VAL A 148 -9.37 1.36 3.65
C VAL A 148 -8.31 1.61 2.57
N SER A 149 -8.58 1.12 1.36
CA SER A 149 -7.74 1.34 0.18
C SER A 149 -8.57 1.86 -1.00
N ASN A 150 -7.98 2.72 -1.83
CA ASN A 150 -8.58 3.23 -3.07
C ASN A 150 -9.93 3.96 -2.88
N TRP A 151 -10.12 4.62 -1.75
CA TRP A 151 -11.18 5.58 -1.53
C TRP A 151 -10.64 7.00 -1.67
N ALA A 152 -11.48 7.93 -2.11
CA ALA A 152 -11.16 9.35 -2.12
C ALA A 152 -11.12 9.93 -0.68
N ALA A 153 -10.37 11.01 -0.47
CA ALA A 153 -10.26 11.64 0.84
C ALA A 153 -11.62 12.02 1.44
N TRP A 154 -12.54 12.58 0.64
CA TRP A 154 -13.89 12.91 1.10
C TRP A 154 -14.71 11.68 1.53
N GLN A 155 -14.52 10.53 0.87
CA GLN A 155 -15.20 9.28 1.25
C GLN A 155 -14.71 8.78 2.60
N ILE A 156 -13.40 8.85 2.83
CA ILE A 156 -12.79 8.46 4.11
C ILE A 156 -13.25 9.42 5.22
N ALA A 157 -13.19 10.73 4.99
CA ALA A 157 -13.66 11.72 5.96
C ALA A 157 -15.14 11.51 6.33
N LYS A 158 -16.00 11.24 5.32
CA LYS A 158 -17.41 10.92 5.54
C LYS A 158 -17.58 9.64 6.37
N ALA A 159 -16.83 8.57 6.07
CA ALA A 159 -16.88 7.32 6.82
C ALA A 159 -16.44 7.50 8.28
N LEU A 160 -15.38 8.30 8.52
CA LEU A 160 -14.93 8.63 9.88
C LEU A 160 -16.01 9.41 10.66
N GLY A 161 -16.70 10.36 10.00
CA GLY A 161 -17.81 11.10 10.59
C GLY A 161 -19.02 10.21 10.92
N ILE A 162 -19.35 9.24 10.06
CA ILE A 162 -20.39 8.24 10.32
C ILE A 162 -19.98 7.35 11.50
N ALA A 163 -18.76 6.82 11.51
CA ALA A 163 -18.27 5.98 12.59
C ALA A 163 -18.32 6.69 13.94
N ALA A 164 -17.91 7.97 14.01
CA ALA A 164 -17.98 8.78 15.22
C ALA A 164 -19.42 9.01 15.69
N ARG A 165 -20.36 9.36 14.77
CA ARG A 165 -21.76 9.60 15.07
C ARG A 165 -22.48 8.36 15.58
N GLU A 166 -22.21 7.22 14.93
CA GLU A 166 -22.90 5.95 15.21
C GLU A 166 -22.15 5.09 16.24
N GLN A 167 -21.04 5.58 16.78
CA GLN A 167 -20.17 4.86 17.74
C GLN A 167 -19.68 3.51 17.21
N LEU A 168 -19.25 3.48 15.95
CA LEU A 168 -18.73 2.29 15.27
C LEU A 168 -17.19 2.33 15.22
N ALA A 169 -16.59 1.17 14.98
CA ALA A 169 -15.18 1.07 14.65
C ALA A 169 -14.83 1.95 13.44
N ARG A 170 -13.75 2.71 13.55
CA ARG A 170 -13.29 3.62 12.49
C ARG A 170 -12.16 3.00 11.69
N PHE A 171 -11.92 3.48 10.50
CA PHE A 171 -10.68 3.18 9.80
C PHE A 171 -9.47 3.73 10.58
N GLU A 172 -8.44 2.89 10.76
CA GLU A 172 -7.19 3.27 11.44
C GLU A 172 -5.98 3.27 10.50
N LEU A 173 -6.13 2.69 9.29
CA LEU A 173 -5.06 2.57 8.32
C LEU A 173 -5.60 2.81 6.91
N ILE A 174 -4.88 3.60 6.11
CA ILE A 174 -5.20 3.83 4.69
C ILE A 174 -4.10 3.30 3.79
N GLN A 175 -4.49 2.85 2.57
CA GLN A 175 -3.55 2.34 1.59
C GLN A 175 -3.71 3.06 0.24
N PRO A 176 -3.11 4.26 0.05
CA PRO A 176 -3.10 4.98 -1.22
C PRO A 176 -1.96 4.55 -2.14
N MET A 177 -2.11 4.80 -3.46
CA MET A 177 -0.97 4.79 -4.39
C MET A 177 -0.10 6.02 -4.13
N TYR A 178 1.22 5.81 -3.99
CA TYR A 178 2.15 6.92 -3.83
C TYR A 178 3.55 6.56 -4.32
N ASN A 179 4.06 7.35 -5.25
CA ASN A 179 5.43 7.28 -5.78
C ASN A 179 5.76 8.58 -6.51
N LEU A 180 7.01 8.75 -6.94
CA LEU A 180 7.50 9.99 -7.52
C LEU A 180 6.74 10.43 -8.79
N VAL A 181 6.15 9.52 -9.57
CA VAL A 181 5.36 9.83 -10.78
C VAL A 181 3.83 9.83 -10.52
N LYS A 182 3.38 9.48 -9.32
CA LYS A 182 1.98 9.51 -8.90
C LYS A 182 1.88 10.10 -7.49
N ARG A 183 1.96 11.42 -7.42
CA ARG A 183 2.02 12.20 -6.17
C ARG A 183 0.66 12.76 -5.71
N GLN A 184 -0.44 12.41 -6.38
CA GLN A 184 -1.77 12.97 -6.09
C GLN A 184 -2.22 12.75 -4.63
N ALA A 185 -1.69 11.73 -3.94
CA ALA A 185 -1.97 11.51 -2.52
C ALA A 185 -1.52 12.68 -1.61
N GLU A 186 -0.54 13.49 -2.04
CA GLU A 186 -0.04 14.66 -1.28
C GLU A 186 -1.08 15.78 -1.17
N VAL A 187 -2.07 15.80 -2.09
CA VAL A 187 -3.06 16.90 -2.16
C VAL A 187 -4.07 16.83 -1.01
N GLU A 188 -4.66 15.66 -0.76
CA GLU A 188 -5.70 15.50 0.24
C GLU A 188 -5.53 14.26 1.13
N MET A 189 -5.07 13.11 0.55
CA MET A 189 -5.02 11.84 1.29
C MET A 189 -4.02 11.86 2.45
N LEU A 190 -2.80 12.34 2.21
CA LEU A 190 -1.77 12.43 3.24
C LEU A 190 -2.08 13.52 4.27
N PRO A 191 -2.55 14.74 3.88
CA PRO A 191 -3.07 15.72 4.84
C PRO A 191 -4.22 15.19 5.70
N LEU A 192 -5.19 14.49 5.11
CA LEU A 192 -6.28 13.84 5.85
C LEU A 192 -5.73 12.83 6.85
N ALA A 193 -4.77 11.99 6.43
CA ALA A 193 -4.20 10.99 7.32
C ALA A 193 -3.49 11.62 8.53
N VAL A 194 -2.79 12.73 8.34
CA VAL A 194 -2.15 13.48 9.42
C VAL A 194 -3.21 14.09 10.35
N SER A 195 -4.22 14.77 9.79
CA SER A 195 -5.31 15.40 10.57
C SER A 195 -6.07 14.39 11.41
N GLU A 196 -6.39 13.23 10.84
CA GLU A 196 -7.20 12.20 11.49
C GLU A 196 -6.36 11.17 12.25
N GLN A 197 -5.03 11.32 12.26
CA GLN A 197 -4.08 10.39 12.88
C GLN A 197 -4.25 8.94 12.38
N LEU A 198 -4.38 8.77 11.06
CA LEU A 198 -4.43 7.47 10.40
C LEU A 198 -3.02 6.98 10.07
N GLY A 199 -2.80 5.67 10.17
CA GLY A 199 -1.64 5.06 9.56
C GLY A 199 -1.72 5.11 8.03
N VAL A 200 -0.56 5.13 7.35
CA VAL A 200 -0.50 5.10 5.88
C VAL A 200 0.49 4.06 5.42
N ILE A 201 0.01 3.05 4.69
CA ILE A 201 0.86 2.15 3.90
C ILE A 201 0.62 2.41 2.43
N SER A 202 1.61 2.91 1.73
CA SER A 202 1.43 3.26 0.32
C SER A 202 1.87 2.15 -0.62
N TYR A 203 1.08 1.88 -1.66
CA TYR A 203 1.46 0.87 -2.65
C TYR A 203 2.16 1.46 -3.88
N SER A 204 2.87 0.60 -4.61
CA SER A 204 3.63 0.90 -5.83
C SER A 204 4.72 1.98 -5.67
N PRO A 205 5.61 1.91 -4.66
CA PRO A 205 6.68 2.90 -4.49
C PRO A 205 7.61 2.98 -5.71
N LEU A 206 7.75 1.89 -6.48
CA LEU A 206 8.54 1.81 -7.71
C LEU A 206 7.77 2.16 -8.99
N GLY A 207 6.52 2.65 -8.89
CA GLY A 207 5.70 2.97 -10.06
C GLY A 207 5.46 1.78 -11.00
N GLY A 208 5.20 0.58 -10.46
CA GLY A 208 5.07 -0.64 -11.26
C GLY A 208 6.38 -1.10 -11.90
N GLY A 209 7.51 -0.60 -11.44
CA GLY A 209 8.85 -0.84 -11.97
C GLY A 209 9.39 0.29 -12.82
N LEU A 210 8.62 1.35 -13.07
CA LEU A 210 9.03 2.52 -13.85
C LEU A 210 10.29 3.20 -13.28
N LEU A 211 10.36 3.30 -11.95
CA LEU A 211 11.46 3.95 -11.23
C LEU A 211 12.63 3.00 -10.90
N THR A 212 12.79 1.90 -11.65
CA THR A 212 13.90 0.93 -11.43
C THR A 212 15.06 1.08 -12.41
N GLY A 213 15.00 2.06 -13.32
CA GLY A 213 16.01 2.29 -14.34
C GLY A 213 15.87 1.44 -15.60
N LYS A 214 14.88 0.55 -15.68
CA LYS A 214 14.63 -0.29 -16.88
C LYS A 214 13.67 0.34 -17.90
N TYR A 215 12.99 1.43 -17.53
CA TYR A 215 12.08 2.19 -18.39
C TYR A 215 12.58 3.62 -18.56
N GLY A 216 12.28 4.23 -19.70
CA GLY A 216 12.57 5.63 -20.03
C GLY A 216 11.82 6.04 -21.29
N VAL A 217 12.03 7.25 -21.79
CA VAL A 217 11.37 7.74 -23.02
C VAL A 217 11.63 6.82 -24.20
N ASN A 218 12.89 6.42 -24.41
CA ASN A 218 13.32 5.54 -25.49
C ASN A 218 13.75 4.14 -25.01
N LYS A 219 13.34 3.76 -23.79
CA LYS A 219 13.76 2.50 -23.17
C LYS A 219 12.57 1.73 -22.65
N ARG A 220 12.40 0.52 -23.16
CA ARG A 220 11.39 -0.46 -22.72
C ARG A 220 12.06 -1.81 -22.57
N PRO A 221 11.87 -2.53 -21.46
CA PRO A 221 12.34 -3.91 -21.33
C PRO A 221 11.46 -4.84 -22.17
N GLU A 222 12.00 -6.01 -22.53
CA GLU A 222 11.21 -7.07 -23.18
C GLU A 222 10.13 -7.62 -22.23
N GLN A 223 10.41 -7.67 -20.92
CA GLN A 223 9.51 -8.16 -19.88
C GLN A 223 9.39 -7.16 -18.74
N GLY A 224 8.20 -7.02 -18.21
CA GLY A 224 7.94 -6.14 -17.09
C GLY A 224 6.47 -5.76 -16.96
N ARG A 225 6.08 -5.34 -15.79
CA ARG A 225 4.68 -5.11 -15.44
C ARG A 225 3.97 -4.09 -16.36
N LEU A 226 4.70 -3.06 -16.82
CA LEU A 226 4.16 -2.05 -17.74
C LEU A 226 4.10 -2.54 -19.21
N VAL A 227 4.61 -3.73 -19.50
CA VAL A 227 4.55 -4.35 -20.83
C VAL A 227 3.56 -5.53 -20.82
N GLU A 228 3.54 -6.29 -19.71
CA GLU A 228 2.78 -7.53 -19.59
C GLU A 228 1.35 -7.33 -19.08
N GLU A 229 1.09 -6.26 -18.32
CA GLU A 229 -0.20 -6.04 -17.66
C GLU A 229 -0.86 -4.73 -18.12
N GLN A 230 -1.90 -4.81 -18.96
CA GLN A 230 -2.61 -3.66 -19.54
C GLN A 230 -2.99 -2.60 -18.51
N ARG A 231 -3.51 -2.99 -17.34
CA ARG A 231 -3.88 -2.04 -16.26
C ARG A 231 -2.72 -1.18 -15.78
N TYR A 232 -1.47 -1.67 -15.84
CA TYR A 232 -0.29 -0.88 -15.49
C TYR A 232 0.18 -0.02 -16.66
N THR A 233 0.08 -0.53 -17.88
CA THR A 233 0.33 0.24 -19.10
C THR A 233 -0.58 1.48 -19.12
N ASP A 234 -1.89 1.30 -18.92
CA ASP A 234 -2.87 2.40 -18.91
C ASP A 234 -2.61 3.37 -17.74
N ARG A 235 -2.30 2.85 -16.55
CA ARG A 235 -2.04 3.66 -15.35
C ARG A 235 -0.87 4.62 -15.51
N TYR A 236 0.17 4.21 -16.22
CA TYR A 236 1.41 4.96 -16.42
C TYR A 236 1.61 5.42 -17.87
N ALA A 237 0.52 5.46 -18.69
CA ALA A 237 0.56 5.78 -20.12
C ALA A 237 1.08 7.19 -20.44
N ASP A 238 0.93 8.15 -19.52
CA ASP A 238 1.40 9.53 -19.70
C ASP A 238 2.92 9.54 -19.94
N GLU A 239 3.34 10.12 -21.08
CA GLU A 239 4.75 10.21 -21.47
C GLU A 239 5.62 10.96 -20.44
N MET A 240 5.03 11.91 -19.71
CA MET A 240 5.74 12.63 -18.65
C MET A 240 6.25 11.69 -17.56
N ASN A 241 5.55 10.58 -17.28
CA ASN A 241 6.03 9.58 -16.33
C ASN A 241 7.38 8.97 -16.75
N PHE A 242 7.60 8.78 -18.07
CA PHE A 242 8.86 8.26 -18.59
C PHE A 242 9.97 9.30 -18.61
N VAL A 243 9.63 10.58 -18.86
CA VAL A 243 10.57 11.69 -18.73
C VAL A 243 11.08 11.82 -17.29
N VAL A 244 10.16 11.73 -16.32
CA VAL A 244 10.53 11.74 -14.90
C VAL A 244 11.36 10.51 -14.53
N ALA A 245 11.03 9.34 -15.06
CA ALA A 245 11.80 8.11 -14.82
C ALA A 245 13.24 8.22 -15.32
N ASP A 246 13.48 8.82 -16.52
CA ASP A 246 14.81 9.05 -17.05
C ASP A 246 15.61 10.03 -16.16
N ARG A 247 15.00 11.18 -15.81
CA ARG A 247 15.62 12.17 -14.92
C ARG A 247 16.00 11.55 -13.57
N PHE A 248 15.07 10.79 -12.99
CA PHE A 248 15.27 10.13 -11.71
C PHE A 248 16.37 9.07 -11.77
N THR A 249 16.42 8.27 -12.86
CA THR A 249 17.46 7.24 -13.05
C THR A 249 18.84 7.87 -13.19
N THR A 250 18.95 8.96 -13.95
CA THR A 250 20.19 9.74 -14.09
C THR A 250 20.63 10.30 -12.74
N TYR A 251 19.71 10.93 -12.00
CA TYR A 251 19.97 11.48 -10.68
C TYR A 251 20.46 10.39 -9.70
N ALA A 252 19.82 9.22 -9.68
CA ALA A 252 20.25 8.10 -8.84
C ALA A 252 21.68 7.64 -9.18
N ALA A 253 22.02 7.55 -10.47
CA ALA A 253 23.35 7.16 -10.93
C ALA A 253 24.42 8.20 -10.53
N GLU A 254 24.14 9.49 -10.64
CA GLU A 254 25.02 10.59 -10.22
C GLU A 254 25.32 10.56 -8.72
N HIS A 255 24.40 10.01 -7.91
CA HIS A 255 24.56 9.81 -6.48
C HIS A 255 25.06 8.41 -6.10
N GLY A 256 25.46 7.59 -7.07
CA GLY A 256 25.97 6.23 -6.85
C GLY A 256 24.94 5.27 -6.25
N MET A 257 23.63 5.51 -6.47
CA MET A 257 22.56 4.74 -5.85
C MET A 257 21.77 3.91 -6.88
N HIS A 258 21.31 2.75 -6.42
CA HIS A 258 20.34 1.98 -7.20
C HIS A 258 18.99 2.73 -7.23
N PRO A 259 18.36 2.96 -8.40
CA PRO A 259 17.14 3.77 -8.47
C PRO A 259 15.96 3.17 -7.65
N ALA A 260 15.84 1.85 -7.56
CA ALA A 260 14.80 1.24 -6.72
C ALA A 260 15.01 1.56 -5.23
N THR A 261 16.26 1.57 -4.76
CA THR A 261 16.61 1.96 -3.39
C THR A 261 16.19 3.40 -3.11
N LEU A 262 16.58 4.31 -4.00
CA LEU A 262 16.27 5.73 -3.84
C LEU A 262 14.77 6.01 -3.91
N ALA A 263 14.03 5.32 -4.80
CA ALA A 263 12.57 5.47 -4.92
C ALA A 263 11.83 5.02 -3.65
N VAL A 264 12.21 3.88 -3.07
CA VAL A 264 11.62 3.38 -1.81
C VAL A 264 11.98 4.31 -0.66
N ALA A 265 13.25 4.74 -0.55
CA ALA A 265 13.71 5.66 0.49
C ALA A 265 12.97 7.01 0.41
N TRP A 266 12.74 7.53 -0.79
CA TRP A 266 11.98 8.76 -1.00
C TRP A 266 10.53 8.62 -0.49
N VAL A 267 9.83 7.53 -0.79
CA VAL A 267 8.49 7.28 -0.25
C VAL A 267 8.52 7.12 1.27
N MET A 268 9.46 6.33 1.79
CA MET A 268 9.60 6.02 3.22
C MET A 268 9.92 7.28 4.06
N SER A 269 10.58 8.28 3.47
CA SER A 269 10.96 9.52 4.16
C SER A 269 9.80 10.51 4.32
N HIS A 270 8.66 10.32 3.66
CA HIS A 270 7.51 11.22 3.83
C HIS A 270 6.92 11.09 5.23
N PRO A 271 6.75 12.20 5.99
CA PRO A 271 6.35 12.15 7.40
C PRO A 271 4.99 11.51 7.66
N ALA A 272 4.07 11.57 6.69
CA ALA A 272 2.75 10.93 6.80
C ALA A 272 2.77 9.43 6.46
N ILE A 273 3.84 8.88 5.89
CA ILE A 273 3.92 7.46 5.49
C ILE A 273 4.41 6.63 6.68
N THR A 274 3.63 5.66 7.09
CA THR A 274 4.01 4.65 8.09
C THR A 274 4.99 3.66 7.47
N ALA A 275 4.62 3.06 6.32
CA ALA A 275 5.48 2.15 5.57
C ALA A 275 5.08 2.09 4.09
N PRO A 276 6.01 2.19 3.12
CA PRO A 276 5.74 1.78 1.75
C PRO A 276 5.63 0.26 1.66
N ILE A 277 4.71 -0.22 0.81
CA ILE A 277 4.57 -1.64 0.47
C ILE A 277 5.56 -1.95 -0.65
N ILE A 278 6.60 -2.70 -0.33
CA ILE A 278 7.54 -3.24 -1.30
C ILE A 278 7.11 -4.63 -1.74
N GLY A 279 7.52 -5.04 -2.93
CA GLY A 279 7.25 -6.36 -3.47
C GLY A 279 8.22 -6.69 -4.60
N ALA A 280 8.48 -7.97 -4.80
CA ALA A 280 9.41 -8.47 -5.79
C ALA A 280 8.92 -9.81 -6.38
N ARG A 281 9.58 -10.29 -7.44
CA ARG A 281 9.36 -11.62 -8.01
C ARG A 281 10.37 -12.66 -7.50
N ASN A 282 11.48 -12.19 -6.90
CA ASN A 282 12.52 -13.00 -6.26
C ASN A 282 13.33 -12.16 -5.27
N VAL A 283 14.22 -12.81 -4.52
CA VAL A 283 15.07 -12.16 -3.50
C VAL A 283 16.01 -11.12 -4.12
N GLU A 284 16.59 -11.40 -5.29
CA GLU A 284 17.50 -10.47 -5.98
C GLU A 284 16.80 -9.13 -6.29
N GLN A 285 15.56 -9.16 -6.75
CA GLN A 285 14.76 -7.95 -7.00
C GLN A 285 14.30 -7.27 -5.69
N LEU A 286 14.25 -8.00 -4.58
CA LEU A 286 13.85 -7.46 -3.28
C LEU A 286 14.99 -6.65 -2.63
N GLU A 287 16.24 -7.08 -2.77
CA GLU A 287 17.41 -6.48 -2.10
C GLU A 287 17.54 -4.96 -2.33
N PRO A 288 17.40 -4.40 -3.54
CA PRO A 288 17.45 -2.95 -3.71
C PRO A 288 16.36 -2.19 -2.95
N SER A 289 15.19 -2.80 -2.73
CA SER A 289 14.13 -2.19 -1.92
C SER A 289 14.44 -2.26 -0.42
N LEU A 290 15.07 -3.35 0.05
CA LEU A 290 15.53 -3.48 1.44
C LEU A 290 16.68 -2.53 1.76
N ALA A 291 17.57 -2.26 0.80
CA ALA A 291 18.66 -1.32 0.95
C ALA A 291 18.20 0.13 1.25
N ALA A 292 16.92 0.45 1.02
CA ALA A 292 16.34 1.73 1.42
C ALA A 292 16.37 1.97 2.95
N LEU A 293 16.50 0.93 3.75
CA LEU A 293 16.63 1.00 5.22
C LEU A 293 17.91 1.72 5.66
N ASP A 294 18.95 1.69 4.85
CA ASP A 294 20.26 2.27 5.13
C ASP A 294 20.42 3.69 4.56
N VAL A 295 19.38 4.21 3.89
CA VAL A 295 19.39 5.56 3.31
C VAL A 295 18.96 6.58 4.36
N ASP A 296 19.86 7.52 4.66
CA ASP A 296 19.52 8.67 5.52
C ASP A 296 19.01 9.84 4.64
N MET A 297 17.71 9.78 4.30
CA MET A 297 17.04 10.77 3.46
C MET A 297 16.73 12.04 4.26
N THR A 298 17.51 13.09 4.05
CA THR A 298 17.22 14.40 4.66
C THR A 298 16.01 15.06 3.99
N PRO A 299 15.30 15.99 4.68
CA PRO A 299 14.22 16.77 4.07
C PRO A 299 14.65 17.50 2.79
N GLN A 300 15.84 18.15 2.81
CA GLN A 300 16.38 18.83 1.64
C GLN A 300 16.59 17.87 0.47
N TRP A 301 17.21 16.72 0.71
CA TRP A 301 17.44 15.72 -0.35
C TRP A 301 16.14 15.16 -0.91
N ARG A 302 15.14 14.93 -0.03
CA ARG A 302 13.79 14.57 -0.45
C ARG A 302 13.18 15.61 -1.38
N ASP A 303 13.33 16.91 -1.07
CA ASP A 303 12.78 18.01 -1.87
C ASP A 303 13.49 18.10 -3.24
N GLU A 304 14.81 17.92 -3.30
CA GLU A 304 15.57 17.84 -4.55
C GLU A 304 15.04 16.71 -5.47
N ILE A 305 14.81 15.53 -4.91
CA ILE A 305 14.23 14.41 -5.68
C ILE A 305 12.79 14.73 -6.10
N SER A 306 12.01 15.35 -5.23
CA SER A 306 10.62 15.75 -5.52
C SER A 306 10.52 16.72 -6.69
N ALA A 307 11.54 17.62 -6.84
CA ALA A 307 11.62 18.58 -7.95
C ALA A 307 11.86 17.93 -9.32
N LEU A 308 12.26 16.67 -9.39
CA LEU A 308 12.37 15.91 -10.64
C LEU A 308 11.00 15.58 -11.25
N SER A 309 9.96 15.65 -10.45
CA SER A 309 8.57 15.28 -10.80
C SER A 309 7.65 16.50 -10.81
N VAL A 310 6.53 16.36 -11.50
CA VAL A 310 5.47 17.38 -11.49
C VAL A 310 4.81 17.44 -10.11
N THR A 311 4.74 18.63 -9.52
CA THR A 311 3.96 18.86 -8.31
C THR A 311 2.47 18.82 -8.65
N PRO A 312 1.66 18.01 -7.98
CA PRO A 312 0.22 17.98 -8.22
C PRO A 312 -0.42 19.35 -7.95
N ALA A 313 -1.42 19.71 -8.76
CA ALA A 313 -2.23 20.90 -8.48
C ALA A 313 -2.95 20.74 -7.13
N PRO A 314 -3.13 21.83 -6.37
CA PRO A 314 -3.89 21.79 -5.13
C PRO A 314 -5.37 21.45 -5.40
N ALA A 315 -6.09 20.95 -4.39
CA ALA A 315 -7.49 20.54 -4.53
C ALA A 315 -8.42 21.65 -5.02
N THR A 316 -8.07 22.92 -4.75
CA THR A 316 -8.82 24.10 -5.20
C THR A 316 -8.42 24.58 -6.59
N ASP A 317 -7.47 23.93 -7.26
CA ASP A 317 -6.85 24.33 -8.54
C ASP A 317 -6.23 25.75 -8.53
N ARG A 318 -6.00 26.33 -7.34
CA ARG A 318 -5.35 27.63 -7.17
C ARG A 318 -3.85 27.46 -7.07
N ALA A 319 -3.16 27.64 -8.18
CA ALA A 319 -1.71 27.46 -8.31
C ALA A 319 -0.89 28.72 -7.92
N GLU A 320 -1.54 29.87 -7.75
CA GLU A 320 -0.90 31.10 -7.32
C GLU A 320 -0.42 31.00 -5.87
N THR A 321 0.76 31.58 -5.60
CA THR A 321 1.29 31.67 -4.24
C THR A 321 0.35 32.53 -3.40
N LEU A 322 -0.30 31.93 -2.42
CA LEU A 322 -1.07 32.68 -1.44
C LEU A 322 -0.07 33.42 -0.54
N LEU A 323 0.01 34.72 -0.66
CA LEU A 323 0.71 35.55 0.32
C LEU A 323 0.04 35.31 1.69
N PRO A 324 0.83 35.15 2.77
CA PRO A 324 0.23 35.01 4.10
C PRO A 324 -0.62 36.27 4.37
N MET A 325 -1.94 36.05 4.43
CA MET A 325 -2.90 37.17 4.72
C MET A 325 -2.93 37.56 6.19
N TRP A 326 -2.12 36.87 7.01
CA TRP A 326 -2.06 37.11 8.46
C TRP A 326 -0.60 37.01 8.92
N THR A 327 0.09 38.12 8.97
CA THR A 327 1.31 38.34 9.76
C THR A 327 1.00 39.24 10.91
#